data_26fe1c40ff0b69177a6c88621ad7acdb
#
_entry.id   26fe1c40ff0b69177a6c88621ad7acdb
#
_cell.length_a   1.000
_cell.length_b   1.000
_cell.length_c   1.000
_cell.angle_alpha   90.00
_cell.angle_beta   90.00
_cell.angle_gamma   90.00
#
_symmetry.space_group_name_H-M   'P 1'
#
loop_
_entity.id
_entity.type
_entity.pdbx_description
1 polymer ?
#
loop_
_entity_poly.entity_id
_entity_poly.type
_entity_poly.pdbx_seq_one_letter_code
_entity_poly.pdbx_strand_id
1 'polypeptide(L)'
;LGWTMWTSGKPPMMAISVAPARFTHDLIANSGEFVLAWPGEELAEATMLCGTRSGRSYDKFAECNLTALPAEKVKAPLIKECLANLECRVVNKMTTGDHTIFAGEIVAVHSTNPGGRLLLSIDEHEGYEFLLQKGGYRFGVIK
;
A
#
# COMPACT_ATOMS: atom_id res chain seq x y z
N LEU A 1 -1.92 0.37 4.44
CA LEU A 1 -0.83 1.30 4.76
C LEU A 1 -1.16 2.67 4.20
N GLY A 2 -1.31 3.68 5.09
CA GLY A 2 -1.60 5.07 4.68
C GLY A 2 -0.36 5.98 4.71
N TRP A 3 0.73 5.55 5.36
CA TRP A 3 1.92 6.38 5.54
C TRP A 3 2.96 6.07 4.48
N THR A 4 2.89 6.83 3.40
CA THR A 4 3.79 6.71 2.24
C THR A 4 4.07 8.07 1.64
N MET A 5 5.26 8.25 1.08
CA MET A 5 5.64 9.48 0.39
C MET A 5 6.75 9.26 -0.64
N TRP A 6 6.84 10.15 -1.63
CA TRP A 6 7.98 10.27 -2.51
C TRP A 6 9.20 10.76 -1.74
N THR A 7 10.38 10.18 -2.00
CA THR A 7 11.64 10.56 -1.33
C THR A 7 12.76 10.93 -2.29
N SER A 8 12.68 10.51 -3.55
CA SER A 8 13.67 10.84 -4.58
C SER A 8 13.06 10.76 -5.98
N GLY A 9 13.50 11.63 -6.88
CA GLY A 9 13.17 11.56 -8.29
C GLY A 9 14.24 10.87 -9.15
N LYS A 10 15.50 10.77 -8.65
CA LYS A 10 16.60 10.19 -9.41
C LYS A 10 17.63 9.51 -8.49
N PRO A 11 17.59 8.18 -8.31
CA PRO A 11 16.55 7.27 -8.83
C PRO A 11 15.17 7.55 -8.21
N PRO A 12 14.07 7.12 -8.85
CA PRO A 12 12.73 7.29 -8.27
C PRO A 12 12.57 6.41 -7.04
N MET A 13 12.14 6.98 -5.92
CA MET A 13 12.02 6.27 -4.65
C MET A 13 10.76 6.64 -3.88
N MET A 14 10.21 5.65 -3.18
CA MET A 14 9.11 5.80 -2.23
C MET A 14 9.54 5.36 -0.84
N ALA A 15 9.10 6.09 0.18
CA ALA A 15 9.17 5.62 1.56
C ALA A 15 7.81 5.13 2.03
N ILE A 16 7.83 4.10 2.87
CA ILE A 16 6.69 3.60 3.63
C ILE A 16 7.07 3.51 5.10
N SER A 17 6.10 3.80 5.98
CA SER A 17 6.31 3.72 7.43
C SER A 17 5.45 2.61 8.02
N VAL A 18 6.08 1.65 8.70
CA VAL A 18 5.44 0.42 9.20
C VAL A 18 5.85 0.17 10.65
N ALA A 19 4.86 -0.02 11.54
CA ALA A 19 5.14 -0.37 12.92
C ALA A 19 5.72 -1.79 13.03
N PRO A 20 6.75 -2.02 13.88
CA PRO A 20 7.39 -3.34 14.05
C PRO A 20 6.44 -4.48 14.42
N ALA A 21 5.34 -4.19 15.12
CA ALA A 21 4.32 -5.18 15.48
C ALA A 21 3.52 -5.71 14.27
N ARG A 22 3.60 -5.08 13.11
CA ARG A 22 2.86 -5.48 11.93
C ARG A 22 3.58 -6.60 11.18
N PHE A 23 2.83 -7.60 10.70
CA PHE A 23 3.38 -8.70 9.91
C PHE A 23 4.09 -8.22 8.64
N THR A 24 3.56 -7.18 8.01
CA THR A 24 4.19 -6.52 6.86
C THR A 24 5.61 -6.03 7.15
N HIS A 25 5.87 -5.55 8.39
CA HIS A 25 7.22 -5.13 8.80
C HIS A 25 8.21 -6.30 8.70
N ASP A 26 7.86 -7.46 9.27
CA ASP A 26 8.73 -8.63 9.22
C ASP A 26 8.98 -9.11 7.80
N LEU A 27 7.93 -9.12 6.97
CA LEU A 27 8.04 -9.52 5.56
C LEU A 27 9.01 -8.62 4.80
N ILE A 28 8.89 -7.29 4.95
CA ILE A 28 9.77 -6.32 4.25
C ILE A 28 11.18 -6.37 4.84
N ALA A 29 11.32 -6.44 6.16
CA ALA A 29 12.64 -6.50 6.81
C ALA A 29 13.44 -7.74 6.39
N ASN A 30 12.77 -8.87 6.15
CA ASN A 30 13.40 -10.12 5.75
C ASN A 30 13.63 -10.24 4.23
N SER A 31 12.71 -9.73 3.42
CA SER A 31 12.80 -9.84 1.95
C SER A 31 13.64 -8.72 1.32
N GLY A 32 13.67 -7.53 1.95
CA GLY A 32 14.28 -6.35 1.38
C GLY A 32 13.51 -5.75 0.20
N GLU A 33 12.23 -6.11 0.04
CA GLU A 33 11.41 -5.68 -1.10
C GLU A 33 9.94 -5.56 -0.74
N PHE A 34 9.20 -4.77 -1.51
CA PHE A 34 7.74 -4.65 -1.37
C PHE A 34 7.10 -4.19 -2.68
N VAL A 35 5.80 -4.42 -2.81
CA VAL A 35 4.97 -3.77 -3.82
C VAL A 35 4.10 -2.73 -3.14
N LEU A 36 4.13 -1.50 -3.64
CA LEU A 36 3.23 -0.44 -3.24
C LEU A 36 2.07 -0.38 -4.24
N ALA A 37 0.93 -0.94 -3.84
CA ALA A 37 -0.27 -0.99 -4.66
C ALA A 37 -1.19 0.20 -4.33
N TRP A 38 -1.67 0.90 -5.35
CA TRP A 38 -2.56 2.04 -5.24
C TRP A 38 -4.00 1.64 -5.58
N PRO A 39 -4.88 1.49 -4.57
CA PRO A 39 -6.25 1.07 -4.80
C PRO A 39 -7.10 2.18 -5.41
N GLY A 40 -8.07 1.79 -6.23
CA GLY A 40 -9.17 2.64 -6.65
C GLY A 40 -10.30 2.70 -5.60
N GLU A 41 -11.27 3.56 -5.82
CA GLU A 41 -12.42 3.78 -4.93
C GLU A 41 -13.24 2.52 -4.67
N GLU A 42 -13.32 1.62 -5.65
CA GLU A 42 -14.03 0.33 -5.56
C GLU A 42 -13.39 -0.63 -4.54
N LEU A 43 -12.13 -0.40 -4.16
CA LEU A 43 -11.40 -1.22 -3.19
C LEU A 43 -11.45 -0.68 -1.75
N ALA A 44 -12.35 0.26 -1.43
CA ALA A 44 -12.41 0.87 -0.10
C ALA A 44 -12.59 -0.17 1.03
N GLU A 45 -13.53 -1.12 0.88
CA GLU A 45 -13.76 -2.17 1.87
C GLU A 45 -12.59 -3.16 1.96
N ALA A 46 -12.03 -3.57 0.82
CA ALA A 46 -10.86 -4.45 0.76
C ALA A 46 -9.65 -3.77 1.44
N THR A 47 -9.42 -2.48 1.17
CA THR A 47 -8.35 -1.70 1.80
C THR A 47 -8.55 -1.61 3.32
N MET A 48 -9.78 -1.38 3.78
CA MET A 48 -10.12 -1.36 5.21
C MET A 48 -9.85 -2.72 5.86
N LEU A 49 -10.28 -3.82 5.25
CA LEU A 49 -10.02 -5.17 5.76
C LEU A 49 -8.51 -5.44 5.81
N CYS A 50 -7.78 -5.13 4.75
CA CYS A 50 -6.34 -5.28 4.68
C CYS A 50 -5.59 -4.47 5.77
N GLY A 51 -6.10 -3.30 6.15
CA GLY A 51 -5.52 -2.44 7.19
C GLY A 51 -5.83 -2.90 8.62
N THR A 52 -6.98 -3.56 8.83
CA THR A 52 -7.49 -3.95 10.16
C THR A 52 -7.26 -5.41 10.53
N ARG A 53 -6.91 -6.27 9.57
CA ARG A 53 -6.62 -7.70 9.79
C ARG A 53 -5.15 -8.01 9.56
N SER A 54 -4.63 -9.00 10.28
CA SER A 54 -3.25 -9.44 10.11
C SER A 54 -3.15 -10.57 9.10
N GLY A 55 -2.18 -10.48 8.17
CA GLY A 55 -1.84 -11.57 7.25
C GLY A 55 -1.26 -12.83 7.92
N ARG A 56 -0.99 -12.79 9.25
CA ARG A 56 -0.65 -13.99 10.03
C ARG A 56 -1.83 -14.94 10.19
N SER A 57 -3.06 -14.41 10.18
CA SER A 57 -4.28 -15.15 10.50
C SER A 57 -5.32 -15.13 9.40
N TYR A 58 -5.09 -14.33 8.33
CA TYR A 58 -6.03 -14.15 7.24
C TYR A 58 -5.32 -14.19 5.89
N ASP A 59 -5.86 -14.96 4.97
CA ASP A 59 -5.52 -14.83 3.55
C ASP A 59 -6.28 -13.63 2.96
N LYS A 60 -5.60 -12.48 2.92
CA LYS A 60 -6.22 -11.23 2.47
C LYS A 60 -6.60 -11.24 0.99
N PHE A 61 -5.90 -12.00 0.15
CA PHE A 61 -6.26 -12.13 -1.26
C PHE A 61 -7.59 -12.87 -1.40
N ALA A 62 -7.76 -14.01 -0.73
CA ALA A 62 -9.00 -14.76 -0.75
C ALA A 62 -10.16 -13.98 -0.11
N GLU A 63 -9.96 -13.43 1.09
CA GLU A 63 -11.00 -12.73 1.87
C GLU A 63 -11.50 -11.43 1.19
N CYS A 64 -10.62 -10.74 0.44
CA CYS A 64 -10.95 -9.52 -0.28
C CYS A 64 -11.27 -9.74 -1.76
N ASN A 65 -11.28 -10.98 -2.23
CA ASN A 65 -11.50 -11.30 -3.65
C ASN A 65 -10.48 -10.62 -4.58
N LEU A 66 -9.22 -10.51 -4.12
CA LEU A 66 -8.13 -9.90 -4.87
C LEU A 66 -7.35 -10.95 -5.65
N THR A 67 -6.84 -10.55 -6.80
CA THR A 67 -6.03 -11.40 -7.68
C THR A 67 -4.56 -11.03 -7.57
N ALA A 68 -3.75 -11.98 -7.10
CA ALA A 68 -2.29 -11.83 -7.12
C ALA A 68 -1.75 -12.06 -8.54
N LEU A 69 -0.97 -11.11 -9.05
CA LEU A 69 -0.22 -11.27 -10.29
C LEU A 69 1.28 -11.36 -9.99
N PRO A 70 2.04 -12.10 -10.81
CA PRO A 70 3.49 -12.14 -10.67
C PRO A 70 4.11 -10.77 -10.93
N ALA A 71 5.04 -10.36 -10.09
CA ALA A 71 5.87 -9.18 -10.32
C ALA A 71 7.06 -9.51 -11.24
N GLU A 72 7.70 -8.50 -11.81
CA GLU A 72 8.85 -8.68 -12.74
C GLU A 72 10.19 -8.66 -12.02
N LYS A 73 10.34 -7.83 -11.00
CA LYS A 73 11.62 -7.51 -10.37
C LYS A 73 11.70 -7.89 -8.90
N VAL A 74 10.57 -8.12 -8.25
CA VAL A 74 10.48 -8.50 -6.83
C VAL A 74 9.63 -9.76 -6.67
N LYS A 75 9.66 -10.39 -5.49
CA LYS A 75 8.88 -11.59 -5.19
C LYS A 75 7.47 -11.27 -4.68
N ALA A 76 7.30 -10.08 -4.10
CA ALA A 76 6.00 -9.63 -3.63
C ALA A 76 5.03 -9.51 -4.82
N PRO A 77 3.80 -10.05 -4.75
CA PRO A 77 2.86 -10.03 -5.86
C PRO A 77 2.30 -8.63 -6.12
N LEU A 78 1.91 -8.37 -7.36
CA LEU A 78 1.05 -7.24 -7.72
C LEU A 78 -0.40 -7.56 -7.34
N ILE A 79 -1.22 -6.52 -7.18
CA ILE A 79 -2.67 -6.64 -6.99
C ILE A 79 -3.35 -6.17 -8.28
N LYS A 80 -3.99 -7.10 -8.99
CA LYS A 80 -4.59 -6.86 -10.32
C LYS A 80 -5.63 -5.72 -10.30
N GLU A 81 -6.44 -5.66 -9.26
CA GLU A 81 -7.56 -4.73 -9.13
C GLU A 81 -7.12 -3.30 -8.77
N CYS A 82 -5.87 -3.10 -8.32
CA CYS A 82 -5.36 -1.77 -8.04
C CYS A 82 -5.10 -0.96 -9.32
N LEU A 83 -5.18 0.37 -9.22
CA LEU A 83 -4.93 1.28 -10.34
C LEU A 83 -3.49 1.17 -10.84
N ALA A 84 -2.56 1.08 -9.90
CA ALA A 84 -1.14 0.92 -10.17
C ALA A 84 -0.46 0.09 -9.09
N ASN A 85 0.66 -0.54 -9.47
CA ASN A 85 1.55 -1.27 -8.57
C ASN A 85 2.98 -0.84 -8.84
N LEU A 86 3.71 -0.44 -7.80
CA LEU A 86 5.11 -0.06 -7.85
C LEU A 86 5.94 -1.13 -7.17
N GLU A 87 6.82 -1.78 -7.91
CA GLU A 87 7.79 -2.73 -7.35
C GLU A 87 8.96 -1.97 -6.75
N CYS A 88 9.27 -2.22 -5.49
CA CYS A 88 10.27 -1.48 -4.75
C CYS A 88 11.31 -2.41 -4.12
N ARG A 89 12.59 -2.08 -4.23
CA ARG A 89 13.69 -2.67 -3.46
C ARG A 89 14.13 -1.73 -2.37
N VAL A 90 14.18 -2.22 -1.14
CA VAL A 90 14.60 -1.42 0.01
C VAL A 90 16.08 -1.09 -0.12
N VAL A 91 16.40 0.19 -0.15
CA VAL A 91 17.79 0.69 -0.20
C VAL A 91 18.23 1.29 1.14
N ASN A 92 17.27 1.69 1.97
CA ASN A 92 17.56 2.21 3.31
C ASN A 92 16.39 1.95 4.25
N LYS A 93 16.67 1.86 5.55
CA LYS A 93 15.67 1.79 6.62
C LYS A 93 16.10 2.60 7.82
N MET A 94 15.15 3.22 8.51
CA MET A 94 15.39 4.06 9.67
C MET A 94 14.27 3.85 10.70
N THR A 95 14.65 3.63 11.96
CA THR A 95 13.68 3.61 13.07
C THR A 95 13.31 5.04 13.44
N THR A 96 12.01 5.32 13.54
CA THR A 96 11.44 6.61 13.91
C THR A 96 10.36 6.38 14.96
N GLY A 97 10.67 6.65 16.23
CA GLY A 97 9.72 6.42 17.32
C GLY A 97 9.23 4.96 17.36
N ASP A 98 7.93 4.75 17.13
CA ASP A 98 7.26 3.43 17.13
C ASP A 98 7.13 2.79 15.73
N HIS A 99 7.76 3.37 14.71
CA HIS A 99 7.73 2.88 13.33
C HIS A 99 9.14 2.75 12.73
N THR A 100 9.23 1.96 11.68
CA THR A 100 10.37 1.89 10.77
C THR A 100 9.99 2.46 9.42
N ILE A 101 10.76 3.44 8.94
CA ILE A 101 10.67 3.91 7.55
C ILE A 101 11.54 2.99 6.70
N PHE A 102 10.96 2.42 5.65
CA PHE A 102 11.66 1.71 4.59
C PHE A 102 11.65 2.58 3.34
N ALA A 103 12.82 2.98 2.86
CA ALA A 103 12.98 3.69 1.59
C ALA A 103 13.29 2.67 0.49
N GLY A 104 12.42 2.58 -0.50
CA GLY A 104 12.53 1.65 -1.62
C GLY A 104 12.74 2.38 -2.95
N GLU A 105 13.72 1.94 -3.73
CA GLU A 105 13.87 2.32 -5.12
C GLU A 105 12.79 1.64 -5.96
N ILE A 106 12.09 2.42 -6.79
CA ILE A 106 11.08 1.90 -7.72
C ILE A 106 11.81 1.26 -8.89
N VAL A 107 11.69 -0.06 -9.01
CA VAL A 107 12.38 -0.86 -10.05
C VAL A 107 11.47 -1.28 -11.20
N ALA A 108 10.14 -1.22 -11.02
CA ALA A 108 9.14 -1.39 -12.07
C ALA A 108 7.81 -0.73 -11.66
N VAL A 109 7.02 -0.32 -12.64
CA VAL A 109 5.69 0.29 -12.46
C VAL A 109 4.70 -0.38 -13.40
N HIS A 110 3.56 -0.76 -12.86
CA HIS A 110 2.48 -1.41 -13.60
C HIS A 110 1.18 -0.61 -13.42
N SER A 111 0.56 -0.22 -14.52
CA SER A 111 -0.81 0.30 -14.54
C SER A 111 -1.74 -0.88 -14.81
N THR A 112 -2.40 -1.37 -13.77
CA THR A 112 -3.17 -2.63 -13.84
C THR A 112 -4.66 -2.41 -14.07
N ASN A 113 -5.20 -1.30 -13.59
CA ASN A 113 -6.61 -0.94 -13.77
C ASN A 113 -6.74 0.59 -13.98
N PRO A 114 -6.33 1.14 -15.13
CA PRO A 114 -6.37 2.58 -15.39
C PRO A 114 -7.82 3.09 -15.51
N GLY A 115 -8.08 4.28 -14.98
CA GLY A 115 -9.35 5.00 -15.18
C GLY A 115 -10.24 5.13 -13.95
N GLY A 116 -9.83 4.61 -12.79
CA GLY A 116 -10.51 4.81 -11.50
C GLY A 116 -10.03 6.05 -10.75
N ARG A 117 -10.81 6.48 -9.74
CA ARG A 117 -10.38 7.52 -8.79
C ARG A 117 -9.51 6.88 -7.70
N LEU A 118 -8.38 7.50 -7.39
CA LEU A 118 -7.47 7.03 -6.34
C LEU A 118 -8.14 7.08 -4.97
N LEU A 119 -8.11 5.97 -4.24
CA LEU A 119 -8.57 5.89 -2.87
C LEU A 119 -7.55 6.54 -1.92
N LEU A 120 -8.00 7.48 -1.10
CA LEU A 120 -7.20 8.20 -0.13
C LEU A 120 -7.66 7.91 1.30
N SER A 121 -6.72 7.85 2.24
CA SER A 121 -7.03 7.93 3.67
C SER A 121 -7.15 9.41 4.02
N ILE A 122 -8.34 9.84 4.42
CA ILE A 122 -8.67 11.26 4.58
C ILE A 122 -9.28 11.56 5.93
N ASP A 123 -9.24 12.81 6.32
CA ASP A 123 -10.06 13.40 7.38
C ASP A 123 -11.29 14.08 6.79
N GLU A 124 -12.21 14.54 7.66
CA GLU A 124 -13.40 15.27 7.24
C GLU A 124 -12.97 16.61 6.64
N HIS A 125 -13.19 16.80 5.33
CA HIS A 125 -12.79 18.00 4.61
C HIS A 125 -13.68 18.24 3.39
N GLU A 126 -13.93 19.51 3.09
CA GLU A 126 -14.56 19.90 1.82
C GLU A 126 -13.68 19.47 0.64
N GLY A 127 -14.28 19.01 -0.44
CA GLY A 127 -13.53 18.57 -1.63
C GLY A 127 -13.30 17.07 -1.71
N TYR A 128 -13.61 16.29 -0.65
CA TYR A 128 -13.58 14.83 -0.67
C TYR A 128 -14.98 14.22 -0.61
N GLU A 129 -15.15 13.12 -1.28
CA GLU A 129 -16.31 12.25 -1.17
C GLU A 129 -15.96 11.10 -0.25
N PHE A 130 -16.67 10.95 0.87
CA PHE A 130 -16.50 9.84 1.77
C PHE A 130 -17.07 8.56 1.16
N LEU A 131 -16.27 7.50 1.21
CA LEU A 131 -16.69 6.17 0.77
C LEU A 131 -16.88 5.22 1.96
N LEU A 132 -15.99 5.28 2.96
CA LEU A 132 -16.00 4.34 4.08
C LEU A 132 -15.33 4.94 5.32
N GLN A 133 -15.96 4.70 6.49
CA GLN A 133 -15.36 5.01 7.79
C GLN A 133 -15.52 3.83 8.74
N LYS A 134 -14.41 3.37 9.34
CA LYS A 134 -14.41 2.29 10.33
C LYS A 134 -13.15 2.33 11.19
N GLY A 135 -13.30 2.13 12.51
CA GLY A 135 -12.17 1.96 13.42
C GLY A 135 -11.16 3.12 13.42
N GLY A 136 -11.60 4.36 13.23
CA GLY A 136 -10.75 5.54 13.16
C GLY A 136 -10.13 5.81 11.78
N TYR A 137 -10.34 4.92 10.81
CA TYR A 137 -9.92 5.12 9.43
C TYR A 137 -11.05 5.70 8.60
N ARG A 138 -10.71 6.62 7.70
CA ARG A 138 -11.63 7.23 6.74
C ARG A 138 -11.02 7.16 5.35
N PHE A 139 -11.78 6.67 4.40
CA PHE A 139 -11.39 6.62 2.99
C PHE A 139 -12.34 7.44 2.15
N GLY A 140 -11.78 8.07 1.14
CA GLY A 140 -12.52 8.87 0.18
C GLY A 140 -11.73 9.13 -1.09
N VAL A 141 -12.33 9.91 -1.96
CA VAL A 141 -11.77 10.35 -3.24
C VAL A 141 -11.96 11.85 -3.40
N ILE A 142 -11.20 12.47 -4.25
CA ILE A 142 -11.41 13.87 -4.64
C ILE A 142 -12.69 13.96 -5.46
N LYS A 143 -13.56 14.93 -5.15
CA LYS A 143 -14.81 15.22 -5.86
C LYS A 143 -14.59 15.62 -7.30
#